data_e7f89ccf0766fb434c7a08bf0e845e5b
#
_entry.id   e7f89ccf0766fb434c7a08bf0e845e5b
#
_cell.length_a   1.000
_cell.length_b   1.000
_cell.length_c   1.000
_cell.angle_alpha   90.00
_cell.angle_beta   90.00
_cell.angle_gamma   90.00
#
_symmetry.space_group_name_H-M   'P 1'
#
loop_
_entity.id
_entity.type
_entity.pdbx_description
1 polymer ?
#
loop_
_entity_poly.entity_id
_entity_poly.type
_entity_poly.pdbx_seq_one_letter_code
_entity_poly.pdbx_strand_id
1 'polypeptide(L)'
;MTGVFGKDMLLLFCLVGVANALYKQWIPDTNYENKTNWDKGDIPCGNDIVQFSAQRKVSVFVETTHAVLEMRLPVDGDFILNSGAGFYAVTGQDPGCGTGVTTEFKDSESFQWYDPTLWQAAATLNDLEQGNFLFSVHEESVPCHYDDVVFKALSSFRVDTSSSHSSITVKSVSVLGDTFTTQSEFSQYLSSSLGKLQFHGSSAVAVGNPACEDPSGCDCGNSVHHQQICSTVTCDSPNCKNPLRPTGHCCDVCGAIVTLLFDDGFNLQTYRERIRHLFLALPQYQSIQLGMSKVLKPQRLMGIISLGTLSEIQIVILDGEQGIQSAALAQDIMKDARSHGSNLGISGVEVQTSSEETGDSAGLAVGVVFGVLLLITLIILGVLVHKGVVQMPTLNRFKNSNNMPDLGGPLDHGFDNPMFDQPTMMPDIPSLYGTGVSNSISMTQTAVHFVNPAYDESETDFTA
;
A
#
# COMPACT_ATOMS: atom_id res chain seq x y z
N MET A 1 -35.07 23.78 56.63
CA MET A 1 -34.62 24.38 55.36
C MET A 1 -33.20 23.90 55.11
N THR A 2 -33.08 22.77 54.45
CA THR A 2 -31.80 22.13 54.12
C THR A 2 -31.73 21.99 52.61
N GLY A 3 -30.84 22.76 52.00
CA GLY A 3 -30.60 22.75 50.59
C GLY A 3 -29.74 21.53 50.21
N VAL A 4 -30.25 20.74 49.30
CA VAL A 4 -29.53 19.65 48.65
C VAL A 4 -28.74 20.22 47.49
N PHE A 5 -27.40 20.25 47.61
CA PHE A 5 -26.51 20.48 46.51
C PHE A 5 -26.44 19.20 45.64
N GLY A 6 -27.05 19.25 44.48
CA GLY A 6 -26.83 18.30 43.42
C GLY A 6 -25.40 18.39 42.88
N LYS A 7 -24.61 17.36 43.04
CA LYS A 7 -23.36 17.18 42.34
C LYS A 7 -23.64 16.70 40.90
N ASP A 8 -23.67 17.65 39.98
CA ASP A 8 -23.55 17.31 38.57
C ASP A 8 -22.13 16.80 38.33
N MET A 9 -22.01 15.48 38.32
CA MET A 9 -20.79 14.79 37.93
C MET A 9 -20.69 14.84 36.40
N LEU A 10 -19.98 15.85 35.91
CA LEU A 10 -19.59 15.96 34.51
C LEU A 10 -18.68 14.79 34.20
N LEU A 11 -19.24 13.72 33.64
CA LEU A 11 -18.48 12.63 33.03
C LEU A 11 -17.82 13.19 31.78
N LEU A 12 -16.58 13.66 31.95
CA LEU A 12 -15.67 13.98 30.85
C LEU A 12 -15.31 12.65 30.18
N PHE A 13 -16.07 12.27 29.16
CA PHE A 13 -15.62 11.23 28.22
C PHE A 13 -14.40 11.80 27.50
N CYS A 14 -13.21 11.49 27.98
CA CYS A 14 -12.02 11.52 27.16
C CYS A 14 -12.25 10.52 26.02
N LEU A 15 -12.77 11.02 24.90
CA LEU A 15 -12.65 10.36 23.60
C LEU A 15 -11.15 10.36 23.27
N VAL A 16 -10.44 9.36 23.77
CA VAL A 16 -9.14 9.01 23.22
C VAL A 16 -9.47 8.58 21.79
N GLY A 17 -9.17 9.46 20.85
CA GLY A 17 -9.29 9.18 19.43
C GLY A 17 -8.28 8.09 19.09
N VAL A 18 -8.68 6.85 19.23
CA VAL A 18 -7.93 5.71 18.68
C VAL A 18 -8.03 5.90 17.18
N ALA A 19 -6.89 6.06 16.49
CA ALA A 19 -6.84 6.01 15.04
C ALA A 19 -7.42 4.64 14.67
N ASN A 20 -8.64 4.63 14.11
CA ASN A 20 -9.39 3.41 13.93
C ASN A 20 -8.73 2.57 12.82
N ALA A 21 -8.27 1.40 13.19
CA ALA A 21 -8.03 0.32 12.26
C ALA A 21 -9.29 0.14 11.38
N LEU A 22 -9.12 -0.07 10.09
CA LEU A 22 -10.24 -0.38 9.22
C LEU A 22 -10.58 -1.86 9.32
N TYR A 23 -11.83 -2.18 9.03
CA TYR A 23 -12.27 -3.55 8.78
C TYR A 23 -12.07 -3.86 7.31
N LYS A 24 -11.26 -4.88 7.01
CA LYS A 24 -10.97 -5.36 5.65
C LYS A 24 -11.69 -6.67 5.43
N GLN A 25 -12.69 -6.67 4.57
CA GLN A 25 -13.47 -7.87 4.26
C GLN A 25 -13.01 -8.49 2.96
N TRP A 26 -12.77 -9.79 3.00
CA TRP A 26 -12.54 -10.61 1.83
C TRP A 26 -13.85 -10.76 1.03
N ILE A 27 -13.80 -10.47 -0.28
CA ILE A 27 -14.98 -10.44 -1.15
C ILE A 27 -15.34 -11.83 -1.68
N PRO A 28 -14.39 -12.61 -2.28
CA PRO A 28 -14.73 -13.90 -2.85
C PRO A 28 -15.20 -14.89 -1.79
N ASP A 29 -16.19 -15.68 -2.14
CA ASP A 29 -16.62 -16.81 -1.35
C ASP A 29 -16.54 -18.11 -2.16
N THR A 30 -16.68 -19.23 -1.45
CA THR A 30 -16.79 -20.55 -2.03
C THR A 30 -18.09 -21.23 -1.58
N ASN A 31 -19.16 -20.43 -1.52
CA ASN A 31 -20.48 -20.92 -1.15
C ASN A 31 -21.13 -21.67 -2.31
N TYR A 32 -21.80 -22.78 -2.01
CA TYR A 32 -22.51 -23.59 -2.98
C TYR A 32 -23.63 -22.80 -3.66
N GLU A 33 -24.32 -21.95 -2.92
CA GLU A 33 -25.46 -21.14 -3.36
C GLU A 33 -25.05 -19.90 -4.15
N ASN A 34 -23.77 -19.59 -4.22
CA ASN A 34 -23.29 -18.48 -5.04
C ASN A 34 -23.17 -18.92 -6.51
N LYS A 35 -24.05 -18.41 -7.36
CA LYS A 35 -24.11 -18.70 -8.80
C LYS A 35 -22.77 -18.42 -9.51
N THR A 36 -22.01 -17.44 -9.03
CA THR A 36 -20.73 -17.07 -9.66
C THR A 36 -19.66 -18.12 -9.48
N ASN A 37 -19.81 -19.03 -8.51
CA ASN A 37 -18.90 -20.14 -8.24
C ASN A 37 -19.10 -21.32 -9.19
N TRP A 38 -20.08 -21.25 -10.10
CA TRP A 38 -20.39 -22.30 -11.05
C TRP A 38 -20.11 -21.87 -12.49
N ASP A 39 -19.65 -22.82 -13.31
CA ASP A 39 -19.26 -22.55 -14.70
C ASP A 39 -20.45 -22.10 -15.57
N LYS A 40 -21.67 -22.57 -15.25
CA LYS A 40 -22.91 -22.20 -15.95
C LYS A 40 -23.52 -20.90 -15.43
N GLY A 41 -23.03 -20.35 -14.34
CA GLY A 41 -23.57 -19.13 -13.71
C GLY A 41 -24.90 -19.34 -12.98
N ASP A 42 -25.30 -20.58 -12.71
CA ASP A 42 -26.45 -20.96 -11.94
C ASP A 42 -26.11 -22.06 -10.92
N ILE A 43 -26.88 -22.10 -9.82
CA ILE A 43 -26.76 -23.14 -8.80
C ILE A 43 -27.21 -24.48 -9.41
N PRO A 44 -26.46 -25.58 -9.21
CA PRO A 44 -26.83 -26.90 -9.70
C PRO A 44 -28.23 -27.31 -9.23
N CYS A 45 -29.00 -27.84 -10.13
CA CYS A 45 -30.37 -28.28 -9.95
C CYS A 45 -30.45 -29.80 -9.78
N GLY A 46 -31.56 -30.34 -9.27
CA GLY A 46 -31.72 -31.76 -8.93
C GLY A 46 -31.43 -32.75 -10.08
N ASN A 47 -31.53 -32.34 -11.33
CA ASN A 47 -31.21 -33.19 -12.48
C ASN A 47 -29.74 -33.06 -12.95
N ASP A 48 -28.96 -32.17 -12.34
CA ASP A 48 -27.57 -31.89 -12.75
C ASP A 48 -26.59 -32.89 -12.12
N ILE A 49 -25.49 -33.09 -12.84
CA ILE A 49 -24.28 -33.72 -12.31
C ILE A 49 -23.39 -32.62 -11.78
N VAL A 50 -23.20 -32.58 -10.46
CA VAL A 50 -22.31 -31.65 -9.80
C VAL A 50 -20.89 -32.17 -9.87
N GLN A 51 -19.98 -31.37 -10.42
CA GLN A 51 -18.59 -31.79 -10.59
C GLN A 51 -17.63 -30.83 -9.88
N PHE A 52 -16.81 -31.39 -8.99
CA PHE A 52 -15.64 -30.75 -8.44
C PHE A 52 -14.39 -31.33 -9.13
N SER A 53 -13.44 -30.50 -9.49
CA SER A 53 -12.20 -30.97 -10.11
C SER A 53 -11.45 -31.92 -9.17
N ALA A 54 -11.14 -33.13 -9.63
CA ALA A 54 -10.46 -34.13 -8.82
C ALA A 54 -9.03 -33.72 -8.41
N GLN A 55 -8.43 -32.76 -9.12
CA GLN A 55 -7.03 -32.36 -8.90
C GLN A 55 -6.90 -31.12 -8.01
N ARG A 56 -8.02 -30.51 -7.61
CA ARG A 56 -8.06 -29.27 -6.83
C ARG A 56 -8.62 -29.49 -5.45
N LYS A 57 -8.10 -28.73 -4.51
CA LYS A 57 -8.64 -28.71 -3.15
C LYS A 57 -9.79 -27.70 -3.11
N VAL A 58 -10.82 -28.02 -2.34
CA VAL A 58 -11.98 -27.15 -2.16
C VAL A 58 -12.32 -26.99 -0.69
N SER A 59 -12.86 -25.82 -0.34
CA SER A 59 -13.51 -25.56 0.93
C SER A 59 -14.85 -24.91 0.60
N VAL A 60 -15.97 -25.60 0.75
CA VAL A 60 -17.29 -25.18 0.26
C VAL A 60 -18.24 -25.02 1.43
N PHE A 61 -18.87 -23.86 1.56
CA PHE A 61 -19.97 -23.64 2.50
C PHE A 61 -21.30 -23.96 1.83
N VAL A 62 -22.17 -24.70 2.52
CA VAL A 62 -23.51 -25.09 2.04
C VAL A 62 -24.54 -24.54 3.02
N GLU A 63 -25.36 -23.62 2.56
CA GLU A 63 -26.32 -22.91 3.41
C GLU A 63 -27.62 -23.69 3.58
N THR A 64 -28.09 -24.37 2.52
CA THR A 64 -29.35 -25.08 2.48
C THR A 64 -29.19 -26.52 1.99
N THR A 65 -30.31 -27.26 1.91
CA THR A 65 -30.31 -28.64 1.39
C THR A 65 -30.53 -28.65 -0.12
N HIS A 66 -29.68 -29.36 -0.84
CA HIS A 66 -29.73 -29.46 -2.29
C HIS A 66 -30.03 -30.87 -2.78
N ALA A 67 -30.88 -30.95 -3.79
CA ALA A 67 -31.10 -32.15 -4.57
C ALA A 67 -29.97 -32.27 -5.64
N VAL A 68 -29.44 -33.45 -5.87
CA VAL A 68 -28.44 -33.70 -6.91
C VAL A 68 -28.70 -35.05 -7.55
N LEU A 69 -28.44 -35.15 -8.87
CA LEU A 69 -28.48 -36.44 -9.58
C LEU A 69 -27.25 -37.25 -9.26
N GLU A 70 -26.08 -36.64 -9.37
CA GLU A 70 -24.77 -37.23 -9.11
C GLU A 70 -23.84 -36.11 -8.61
N MET A 71 -22.96 -36.45 -7.67
CA MET A 71 -21.92 -35.54 -7.22
C MET A 71 -20.55 -36.20 -7.32
N ARG A 72 -19.64 -35.58 -8.10
CA ARG A 72 -18.25 -35.98 -8.26
C ARG A 72 -17.40 -35.14 -7.36
N LEU A 73 -16.93 -35.75 -6.27
CA LEU A 73 -16.18 -35.06 -5.22
C LEU A 73 -14.71 -34.87 -5.61
N PRO A 74 -14.03 -33.83 -5.08
CA PRO A 74 -12.58 -33.67 -5.22
C PRO A 74 -11.84 -34.75 -4.40
N VAL A 75 -10.55 -34.92 -4.68
CA VAL A 75 -9.70 -35.85 -3.89
C VAL A 75 -9.47 -35.32 -2.47
N ASP A 76 -9.44 -34.00 -2.29
CA ASP A 76 -9.21 -33.35 -1.00
C ASP A 76 -10.09 -32.09 -0.88
N GLY A 77 -10.72 -31.92 0.27
CA GLY A 77 -11.58 -30.77 0.55
C GLY A 77 -12.52 -30.97 1.71
N ASP A 78 -13.12 -29.86 2.15
CA ASP A 78 -14.11 -29.81 3.21
C ASP A 78 -15.42 -29.17 2.73
N PHE A 79 -16.56 -29.79 3.10
CA PHE A 79 -17.89 -29.20 2.97
C PHE A 79 -18.39 -28.78 4.35
N ILE A 80 -18.58 -27.48 4.53
CA ILE A 80 -19.07 -26.88 5.76
C ILE A 80 -20.57 -26.73 5.63
N LEU A 81 -21.34 -27.57 6.35
CA LEU A 81 -22.79 -27.55 6.28
C LEU A 81 -23.38 -26.65 7.37
N ASN A 82 -24.22 -25.70 6.97
CA ASN A 82 -25.03 -24.97 7.93
C ASN A 82 -26.04 -25.89 8.60
N SER A 83 -26.63 -25.47 9.74
CA SER A 83 -27.62 -26.25 10.45
C SER A 83 -28.82 -26.62 9.55
N GLY A 84 -29.02 -27.89 9.32
CA GLY A 84 -30.08 -28.42 8.46
C GLY A 84 -29.73 -28.43 6.95
N ALA A 85 -28.55 -28.00 6.55
CA ALA A 85 -28.07 -28.10 5.18
C ALA A 85 -27.60 -29.52 4.86
N GLY A 86 -27.57 -29.87 3.57
CA GLY A 86 -27.06 -31.16 3.11
C GLY A 86 -27.33 -31.42 1.65
N PHE A 87 -27.09 -32.68 1.25
CA PHE A 87 -27.37 -33.14 -0.10
C PHE A 87 -28.21 -34.41 -0.07
N TYR A 88 -29.09 -34.55 -1.05
CA TYR A 88 -29.85 -35.80 -1.22
C TYR A 88 -29.94 -36.15 -2.71
N ALA A 89 -29.94 -37.44 -2.99
CA ALA A 89 -30.10 -37.92 -4.34
C ALA A 89 -31.58 -37.89 -4.80
N VAL A 90 -31.79 -37.39 -6.00
CA VAL A 90 -33.13 -37.39 -6.61
C VAL A 90 -33.52 -38.78 -7.09
N THR A 91 -34.70 -39.26 -6.74
CA THR A 91 -35.29 -40.45 -7.32
C THR A 91 -36.19 -40.07 -8.51
N GLY A 92 -35.66 -40.13 -9.73
CA GLY A 92 -36.38 -39.74 -10.92
C GLY A 92 -35.93 -38.36 -11.46
N GLN A 93 -36.78 -37.73 -12.26
CA GLN A 93 -36.52 -36.37 -12.77
C GLN A 93 -37.19 -35.34 -11.84
N ASP A 94 -36.48 -34.31 -11.48
CA ASP A 94 -37.04 -33.13 -10.84
C ASP A 94 -37.72 -32.26 -11.92
N PRO A 95 -39.07 -32.11 -11.87
CA PRO A 95 -39.80 -31.36 -12.88
C PRO A 95 -39.49 -29.85 -12.86
N GLY A 96 -38.93 -29.34 -11.78
CA GLY A 96 -38.47 -27.95 -11.65
C GLY A 96 -37.16 -27.64 -12.36
N CYS A 97 -36.41 -28.67 -12.73
CA CYS A 97 -35.14 -28.59 -13.41
C CYS A 97 -35.28 -28.90 -14.90
N GLY A 98 -34.36 -28.40 -15.72
CA GLY A 98 -34.24 -28.80 -17.13
C GLY A 98 -33.83 -30.27 -17.31
N THR A 99 -33.32 -30.60 -18.49
CA THR A 99 -32.88 -31.96 -18.84
C THR A 99 -31.65 -32.46 -18.07
N GLY A 100 -31.05 -31.60 -17.25
CA GLY A 100 -29.83 -31.85 -16.51
C GLY A 100 -28.59 -31.62 -17.36
N VAL A 101 -27.59 -31.02 -16.73
CA VAL A 101 -26.25 -30.76 -17.33
C VAL A 101 -25.17 -31.11 -16.31
N THR A 102 -23.94 -31.22 -16.79
CA THR A 102 -22.79 -31.23 -15.86
C THR A 102 -22.41 -29.80 -15.54
N THR A 103 -22.43 -29.46 -14.26
CA THR A 103 -22.10 -28.13 -13.74
C THR A 103 -20.84 -28.26 -12.88
N GLU A 104 -19.80 -27.49 -13.25
CA GLU A 104 -18.50 -27.56 -12.58
C GLU A 104 -18.29 -26.40 -11.63
N PHE A 105 -17.80 -26.72 -10.41
CA PHE A 105 -17.40 -25.73 -9.43
C PHE A 105 -16.09 -25.06 -9.87
N LYS A 106 -16.07 -23.73 -9.96
CA LYS A 106 -14.92 -22.96 -10.40
C LYS A 106 -13.76 -23.05 -9.41
N ASP A 107 -12.57 -22.84 -9.95
CA ASP A 107 -11.36 -22.81 -9.17
C ASP A 107 -11.24 -21.52 -8.34
N SER A 108 -11.01 -21.68 -7.05
CA SER A 108 -10.78 -20.58 -6.10
C SER A 108 -9.33 -20.54 -5.59
N GLU A 109 -8.43 -21.40 -6.12
CA GLU A 109 -7.03 -21.45 -5.69
C GLU A 109 -6.22 -20.22 -6.14
N SER A 110 -6.70 -19.48 -7.16
CA SER A 110 -6.03 -18.32 -7.75
C SER A 110 -6.29 -17.00 -7.02
N PHE A 111 -7.16 -16.95 -6.01
CA PHE A 111 -7.47 -15.73 -5.28
C PHE A 111 -6.34 -15.38 -4.31
N GLN A 112 -5.58 -14.34 -4.65
CA GLN A 112 -4.39 -13.93 -3.92
C GLN A 112 -4.70 -12.90 -2.83
N TRP A 113 -4.06 -13.04 -1.65
CA TRP A 113 -4.15 -12.06 -0.57
C TRP A 113 -3.79 -10.63 -1.03
N TYR A 114 -2.78 -10.52 -1.88
CA TYR A 114 -2.27 -9.23 -2.38
C TYR A 114 -3.00 -8.69 -3.60
N ASP A 115 -4.13 -9.28 -4.00
CA ASP A 115 -5.01 -8.71 -5.01
C ASP A 115 -5.93 -7.67 -4.36
N PRO A 116 -5.73 -6.35 -4.60
CA PRO A 116 -6.50 -5.29 -3.94
C PRO A 116 -7.97 -5.28 -4.37
N THR A 117 -8.32 -5.92 -5.48
CA THR A 117 -9.70 -5.99 -5.99
C THR A 117 -10.57 -7.01 -5.24
N LEU A 118 -9.93 -7.88 -4.45
CA LEU A 118 -10.61 -8.92 -3.67
C LEU A 118 -10.93 -8.47 -2.23
N TRP A 119 -10.63 -7.21 -1.90
CA TRP A 119 -10.85 -6.63 -0.59
C TRP A 119 -11.77 -5.42 -0.64
N GLN A 120 -12.59 -5.26 0.38
CA GLN A 120 -13.35 -4.05 0.63
C GLN A 120 -13.13 -3.57 2.06
N ALA A 121 -13.12 -2.24 2.24
CA ALA A 121 -12.83 -1.61 3.51
C ALA A 121 -14.04 -0.88 4.06
N ALA A 122 -14.21 -0.89 5.38
CA ALA A 122 -15.20 -0.06 6.06
C ALA A 122 -14.67 0.44 7.41
N ALA A 123 -15.28 1.49 7.94
CA ALA A 123 -14.89 2.05 9.22
C ALA A 123 -15.35 1.21 10.40
N THR A 124 -16.47 0.50 10.27
CA THR A 124 -17.07 -0.35 11.31
C THR A 124 -17.59 -1.67 10.72
N LEU A 125 -17.78 -2.68 11.55
CA LEU A 125 -18.45 -3.93 11.14
C LEU A 125 -19.86 -3.66 10.61
N ASN A 126 -20.61 -2.76 11.23
CA ASN A 126 -21.94 -2.38 10.76
C ASN A 126 -21.92 -1.75 9.36
N ASP A 127 -20.88 -0.96 9.04
CA ASP A 127 -20.72 -0.40 7.69
C ASP A 127 -20.42 -1.50 6.67
N LEU A 128 -19.66 -2.55 7.03
CA LEU A 128 -19.46 -3.72 6.17
C LEU A 128 -20.79 -4.43 5.86
N GLU A 129 -21.65 -4.62 6.88
CA GLU A 129 -22.95 -5.28 6.72
C GLU A 129 -23.92 -4.43 5.88
N GLN A 130 -23.86 -3.10 6.00
CA GLN A 130 -24.69 -2.17 5.24
C GLN A 130 -24.17 -1.87 3.83
N GLY A 131 -22.96 -2.31 3.48
CA GLY A 131 -22.32 -2.02 2.20
C GLY A 131 -21.79 -0.60 2.08
N ASN A 132 -21.51 0.07 3.20
CA ASN A 132 -20.93 1.41 3.25
C ASN A 132 -19.40 1.32 3.15
N PHE A 133 -18.90 1.03 1.95
CA PHE A 133 -17.47 0.82 1.74
C PHE A 133 -16.72 2.13 1.54
N LEU A 134 -15.46 2.13 1.99
CA LEU A 134 -14.53 3.23 1.84
C LEU A 134 -13.64 2.99 0.63
N PHE A 135 -13.37 4.04 -0.12
CA PHE A 135 -12.32 4.03 -1.14
C PHE A 135 -10.94 4.04 -0.46
N SER A 136 -10.03 3.22 -0.96
CA SER A 136 -8.63 3.16 -0.56
C SER A 136 -7.74 3.06 -1.80
N VAL A 137 -6.51 3.53 -1.72
CA VAL A 137 -5.48 3.23 -2.73
C VAL A 137 -5.13 1.74 -2.68
N HIS A 138 -4.60 1.17 -3.76
CA HIS A 138 -4.43 -0.28 -3.88
C HIS A 138 -3.59 -0.91 -2.76
N GLU A 139 -2.51 -0.26 -2.32
CA GLU A 139 -1.71 -0.74 -1.18
C GLU A 139 -2.51 -0.78 0.13
N GLU A 140 -3.45 0.15 0.31
CA GLU A 140 -4.33 0.17 1.48
C GLU A 140 -5.63 -0.59 1.30
N SER A 141 -5.98 -1.02 0.08
CA SER A 141 -7.08 -1.96 -0.13
C SER A 141 -6.73 -3.32 0.46
N VAL A 142 -5.51 -3.80 0.26
CA VAL A 142 -4.96 -4.98 0.94
C VAL A 142 -4.80 -4.69 2.43
N PRO A 143 -5.15 -5.62 3.34
CA PRO A 143 -5.06 -5.38 4.77
C PRO A 143 -3.70 -4.88 5.24
N CYS A 144 -3.69 -3.76 5.95
CA CYS A 144 -2.52 -3.22 6.63
C CYS A 144 -2.24 -3.99 7.93
N HIS A 145 -1.02 -3.87 8.45
CA HIS A 145 -0.62 -4.63 9.64
C HIS A 145 -1.43 -4.30 10.91
N TYR A 146 -2.18 -3.22 10.93
CA TYR A 146 -3.03 -2.79 12.04
C TYR A 146 -4.53 -2.96 11.77
N ASP A 147 -4.93 -3.55 10.63
CA ASP A 147 -6.33 -3.74 10.26
C ASP A 147 -6.95 -5.00 10.86
N ASP A 148 -8.26 -4.97 11.04
CA ASP A 148 -9.09 -6.10 11.39
C ASP A 148 -9.58 -6.78 10.11
N VAL A 149 -9.16 -8.04 9.89
CA VAL A 149 -9.51 -8.81 8.68
C VAL A 149 -10.76 -9.64 8.93
N VAL A 150 -11.70 -9.61 7.99
CA VAL A 150 -12.99 -10.27 8.13
C VAL A 150 -13.27 -11.19 6.93
N PHE A 151 -13.41 -12.48 7.19
CA PHE A 151 -14.06 -13.43 6.31
C PHE A 151 -15.49 -13.63 6.79
N LYS A 152 -16.46 -13.59 5.89
CA LYS A 152 -17.89 -13.64 6.26
C LYS A 152 -18.23 -14.86 7.10
N ALA A 153 -19.07 -14.69 8.12
CA ALA A 153 -19.39 -15.73 9.09
C ALA A 153 -20.07 -16.98 8.47
N LEU A 154 -21.08 -16.77 7.61
CA LEU A 154 -21.80 -17.85 6.92
C LEU A 154 -21.25 -18.02 5.51
N SER A 155 -19.96 -18.35 5.41
CA SER A 155 -19.26 -18.41 4.14
C SER A 155 -17.99 -19.24 4.27
N SER A 156 -17.54 -19.84 3.19
CA SER A 156 -16.19 -20.35 3.06
C SER A 156 -15.41 -19.59 2.00
N PHE A 157 -14.11 -19.81 1.94
CA PHE A 157 -13.20 -19.13 1.05
C PHE A 157 -11.93 -19.96 0.87
N ARG A 158 -11.14 -19.57 -0.13
CA ARG A 158 -9.73 -19.97 -0.26
C ARG A 158 -8.92 -18.74 -0.61
N VAL A 159 -7.78 -18.56 0.04
CA VAL A 159 -6.88 -17.44 -0.19
C VAL A 159 -5.44 -17.91 -0.29
N ASP A 160 -4.77 -17.52 -1.38
CA ASP A 160 -3.34 -17.72 -1.56
C ASP A 160 -2.56 -16.60 -0.87
N THR A 161 -1.83 -16.97 0.17
CA THR A 161 -1.00 -16.05 0.97
C THR A 161 0.43 -15.97 0.47
N SER A 162 0.75 -16.50 -0.70
CA SER A 162 2.10 -16.51 -1.25
C SER A 162 2.67 -15.09 -1.42
N SER A 163 3.87 -14.90 -0.89
CA SER A 163 4.59 -13.62 -0.93
C SER A 163 6.09 -13.85 -0.90
N SER A 164 6.86 -12.83 -1.29
CA SER A 164 8.32 -12.79 -1.08
C SER A 164 8.72 -12.66 0.39
N HIS A 165 7.77 -12.35 1.28
CA HIS A 165 7.99 -12.24 2.72
C HIS A 165 7.43 -13.46 3.45
N SER A 166 8.06 -13.82 4.55
CA SER A 166 7.72 -15.06 5.29
C SER A 166 6.40 -14.98 6.05
N SER A 167 5.91 -13.78 6.36
CA SER A 167 4.69 -13.58 7.14
C SER A 167 3.91 -12.34 6.72
N ILE A 168 2.59 -12.46 6.80
CA ILE A 168 1.61 -11.38 6.70
C ILE A 168 1.14 -11.09 8.13
N THR A 169 1.26 -9.86 8.60
CA THR A 169 0.84 -9.50 9.96
C THR A 169 -0.40 -8.60 9.91
N VAL A 170 -1.39 -8.91 10.76
CA VAL A 170 -2.62 -8.12 10.89
C VAL A 170 -3.02 -8.02 12.36
N LYS A 171 -3.92 -7.11 12.71
CA LYS A 171 -4.36 -6.94 14.10
C LYS A 171 -5.22 -8.11 14.57
N SER A 172 -6.23 -8.48 13.80
CA SER A 172 -7.10 -9.63 14.08
C SER A 172 -7.59 -10.27 12.78
N VAL A 173 -8.08 -11.51 12.90
CA VAL A 173 -8.75 -12.23 11.80
C VAL A 173 -10.05 -12.83 12.30
N SER A 174 -11.13 -12.56 11.60
CA SER A 174 -12.44 -13.19 11.87
C SER A 174 -12.76 -14.20 10.77
N VAL A 175 -13.05 -15.45 11.17
CA VAL A 175 -13.39 -16.55 10.25
C VAL A 175 -14.55 -17.35 10.85
N LEU A 176 -15.58 -17.66 10.05
CA LEU A 176 -16.76 -18.44 10.46
C LEU A 176 -17.47 -17.91 11.71
N GLY A 177 -17.35 -16.61 11.98
CA GLY A 177 -17.93 -15.96 13.15
C GLY A 177 -17.02 -15.89 14.37
N ASP A 178 -15.90 -16.61 14.39
CA ASP A 178 -14.89 -16.53 15.45
C ASP A 178 -13.87 -15.46 15.13
N THR A 179 -13.48 -14.67 16.13
CA THR A 179 -12.46 -13.61 15.98
C THR A 179 -11.20 -13.99 16.75
N PHE A 180 -10.10 -14.10 16.04
CA PHE A 180 -8.78 -14.40 16.56
C PHE A 180 -7.99 -13.10 16.77
N THR A 181 -7.61 -12.83 18.02
CA THR A 181 -6.82 -11.64 18.40
C THR A 181 -5.42 -12.01 18.89
N THR A 182 -5.15 -13.31 19.06
CA THR A 182 -3.86 -13.83 19.52
C THR A 182 -3.26 -14.79 18.52
N GLN A 183 -1.93 -14.75 18.39
CA GLN A 183 -1.20 -15.64 17.49
C GLN A 183 -1.39 -17.13 17.84
N SER A 184 -1.49 -17.47 19.12
CA SER A 184 -1.63 -18.86 19.55
C SER A 184 -2.94 -19.49 19.08
N GLU A 185 -4.06 -18.79 19.25
CA GLU A 185 -5.39 -19.26 18.82
C GLU A 185 -5.47 -19.36 17.29
N PHE A 186 -4.99 -18.35 16.59
CA PHE A 186 -5.01 -18.36 15.12
C PHE A 186 -4.09 -19.43 14.53
N SER A 187 -2.91 -19.66 15.12
CA SER A 187 -2.03 -20.75 14.69
C SER A 187 -2.65 -22.13 14.89
N GLN A 188 -3.44 -22.31 15.96
CA GLN A 188 -4.20 -23.53 16.17
C GLN A 188 -5.25 -23.75 15.07
N TYR A 189 -5.97 -22.67 14.69
CA TYR A 189 -6.90 -22.70 13.57
C TYR A 189 -6.20 -23.05 12.25
N LEU A 190 -5.11 -22.37 11.91
CA LEU A 190 -4.32 -22.62 10.69
C LEU A 190 -3.74 -24.06 10.64
N SER A 191 -3.54 -24.71 11.80
CA SER A 191 -3.04 -26.08 11.87
C SER A 191 -4.13 -27.13 11.58
N SER A 192 -5.40 -26.75 11.64
CA SER A 192 -6.54 -27.62 11.33
C SER A 192 -6.60 -27.97 9.84
N SER A 193 -7.36 -29.02 9.48
CA SER A 193 -7.59 -29.38 8.07
C SER A 193 -8.24 -28.23 7.32
N LEU A 194 -9.27 -27.64 7.90
CA LEU A 194 -10.01 -26.51 7.32
C LEU A 194 -9.15 -25.28 7.15
N GLY A 195 -8.39 -24.88 8.19
CA GLY A 195 -7.50 -23.73 8.12
C GLY A 195 -6.44 -23.84 7.01
N LYS A 196 -5.88 -25.05 6.79
CA LYS A 196 -4.95 -25.34 5.71
C LYS A 196 -5.59 -25.33 4.32
N LEU A 197 -6.88 -25.62 4.22
CA LEU A 197 -7.63 -25.50 2.97
C LEU A 197 -7.94 -24.05 2.64
N GLN A 198 -8.34 -23.26 3.65
CA GLN A 198 -8.74 -21.88 3.49
C GLN A 198 -7.57 -20.95 3.27
N PHE A 199 -6.49 -21.10 4.05
CA PHE A 199 -5.24 -20.34 3.90
C PHE A 199 -4.16 -21.24 3.34
N HIS A 200 -3.76 -20.98 2.09
CA HIS A 200 -2.71 -21.73 1.42
C HIS A 200 -1.63 -20.78 0.86
N GLY A 201 -0.49 -21.32 0.49
CA GLY A 201 0.63 -20.50 0.00
C GLY A 201 1.86 -20.56 0.89
N SER A 202 2.87 -19.74 0.56
CA SER A 202 4.19 -19.80 1.20
C SER A 202 4.31 -18.97 2.48
N SER A 203 3.46 -17.95 2.65
CA SER A 203 3.57 -17.01 3.77
C SER A 203 2.53 -17.31 4.84
N ALA A 204 2.95 -17.29 6.10
CA ALA A 204 2.05 -17.48 7.23
C ALA A 204 1.34 -16.16 7.57
N VAL A 205 0.05 -16.25 7.92
CA VAL A 205 -0.70 -15.12 8.46
C VAL A 205 -0.53 -15.09 9.98
N ALA A 206 -0.11 -13.95 10.51
CA ALA A 206 0.12 -13.70 11.93
C ALA A 206 -0.83 -12.62 12.44
N VAL A 207 -1.37 -12.83 13.65
CA VAL A 207 -2.32 -11.91 14.30
C VAL A 207 -1.78 -11.41 15.64
N GLY A 208 -2.33 -10.30 16.12
CA GLY A 208 -1.98 -9.73 17.41
C GLY A 208 -1.13 -8.48 17.33
N ASN A 209 -1.01 -7.87 16.16
CA ASN A 209 -0.39 -6.55 16.04
C ASN A 209 -1.18 -5.50 16.81
N PRO A 210 -0.50 -4.54 17.46
CA PRO A 210 -1.18 -3.43 18.10
C PRO A 210 -1.97 -2.60 17.07
N ALA A 211 -3.04 -1.98 17.51
CA ALA A 211 -3.74 -0.97 16.72
C ALA A 211 -2.81 0.21 16.42
N CYS A 212 -3.13 0.97 15.37
CA CYS A 212 -2.46 2.24 15.11
C CYS A 212 -2.76 3.24 16.24
N GLU A 213 -1.73 3.61 17.02
CA GLU A 213 -1.84 4.53 18.15
C GLU A 213 -1.45 5.98 17.78
N ASP A 214 -0.82 6.18 16.61
CA ASP A 214 -0.43 7.50 16.14
C ASP A 214 -1.67 8.30 15.70
N PRO A 215 -1.99 9.44 16.35
CA PRO A 215 -3.14 10.26 15.96
C PRO A 215 -3.07 10.76 14.52
N SER A 216 -1.88 10.94 13.97
CA SER A 216 -1.69 11.33 12.56
C SER A 216 -1.89 10.19 11.56
N GLY A 217 -2.22 9.00 12.03
CA GLY A 217 -2.32 7.79 11.23
C GLY A 217 -1.01 6.99 11.20
N CYS A 218 -1.10 5.74 10.77
CA CYS A 218 0.05 4.85 10.61
C CYS A 218 0.30 4.56 9.13
N ASP A 219 1.55 4.32 8.79
CA ASP A 219 1.90 3.76 7.48
C ASP A 219 1.37 2.34 7.35
N CYS A 220 0.77 2.01 6.22
CA CYS A 220 0.17 0.70 5.97
C CYS A 220 1.19 -0.45 5.99
N GLY A 221 2.42 -0.17 5.56
CA GLY A 221 3.50 -1.16 5.44
C GLY A 221 3.48 -1.97 4.15
N ASN A 222 2.45 -1.84 3.30
CA ASN A 222 2.31 -2.61 2.05
C ASN A 222 3.14 -2.07 0.88
N SER A 223 3.87 -0.97 1.04
CA SER A 223 4.75 -0.40 0.00
C SER A 223 5.84 -1.38 -0.45
N VAL A 224 6.29 -2.28 0.43
CA VAL A 224 7.25 -3.36 0.11
C VAL A 224 6.64 -4.41 -0.83
N HIS A 225 5.32 -4.52 -0.88
CA HIS A 225 4.54 -5.42 -1.74
C HIS A 225 3.96 -4.73 -2.98
N HIS A 226 4.27 -3.45 -3.23
CA HIS A 226 3.69 -2.65 -4.31
C HIS A 226 3.71 -3.36 -5.66
N GLN A 227 4.84 -3.95 -6.04
CA GLN A 227 4.97 -4.65 -7.31
C GLN A 227 4.06 -5.90 -7.39
N GLN A 228 3.94 -6.66 -6.29
CA GLN A 228 3.06 -7.82 -6.22
C GLN A 228 1.60 -7.40 -6.30
N ILE A 229 1.19 -6.39 -5.53
CA ILE A 229 -0.17 -5.83 -5.55
C ILE A 229 -0.53 -5.34 -6.96
N CYS A 230 0.36 -4.59 -7.60
CA CYS A 230 0.09 -4.03 -8.92
C CYS A 230 0.16 -5.06 -10.06
N SER A 231 0.74 -6.22 -9.85
CA SER A 231 0.76 -7.29 -10.87
C SER A 231 -0.61 -7.93 -11.11
N THR A 232 -1.53 -7.82 -10.16
CA THR A 232 -2.89 -8.36 -10.26
C THR A 232 -3.90 -7.34 -10.81
N VAL A 233 -3.50 -6.05 -10.87
CA VAL A 233 -4.39 -4.95 -11.26
C VAL A 233 -4.29 -4.68 -12.76
N THR A 234 -5.43 -4.66 -13.44
CA THR A 234 -5.54 -4.17 -14.81
C THR A 234 -5.98 -2.71 -14.78
N CYS A 235 -5.15 -1.81 -15.35
CA CYS A 235 -5.45 -0.39 -15.39
C CYS A 235 -6.14 0.00 -16.70
N ASP A 236 -7.28 0.65 -16.59
CA ASP A 236 -7.92 1.33 -17.71
C ASP A 236 -7.19 2.63 -18.05
N SER A 237 -7.23 3.03 -19.32
CA SER A 237 -6.67 4.32 -19.74
C SER A 237 -7.58 5.46 -19.27
N PRO A 238 -7.10 6.40 -18.45
CA PRO A 238 -7.92 7.50 -17.96
C PRO A 238 -8.24 8.49 -19.09
N ASN A 239 -9.46 9.04 -19.08
CA ASN A 239 -9.97 9.95 -20.12
C ASN A 239 -9.70 11.44 -19.84
N CYS A 240 -8.89 11.76 -18.81
CA CYS A 240 -8.53 13.14 -18.47
C CYS A 240 -7.18 13.54 -19.10
N LYS A 241 -6.97 14.85 -19.24
CA LYS A 241 -5.80 15.39 -19.94
C LYS A 241 -4.50 15.20 -19.17
N ASN A 242 -4.54 15.33 -17.85
CA ASN A 242 -3.39 15.22 -16.95
C ASN A 242 -3.66 14.17 -15.88
N PRO A 243 -3.61 12.87 -16.19
CA PRO A 243 -3.83 11.82 -15.20
C PRO A 243 -2.86 11.94 -14.02
N LEU A 244 -3.34 11.61 -12.83
CA LEU A 244 -2.56 11.66 -11.61
C LEU A 244 -2.23 10.24 -11.14
N ARG A 245 -1.03 10.04 -10.56
CA ARG A 245 -0.64 8.78 -9.92
C ARG A 245 -0.56 8.97 -8.40
N PRO A 246 -1.60 8.55 -7.64
CA PRO A 246 -1.52 8.59 -6.17
C PRO A 246 -0.45 7.63 -5.64
N THR A 247 0.21 8.01 -4.56
CA THR A 247 1.14 7.11 -3.86
C THR A 247 0.39 5.88 -3.37
N GLY A 248 0.94 4.69 -3.58
CA GLY A 248 0.29 3.42 -3.22
C GLY A 248 -0.80 2.96 -4.17
N HIS A 249 -1.06 3.66 -5.28
CA HIS A 249 -2.04 3.28 -6.28
C HIS A 249 -1.37 2.77 -7.57
N CYS A 250 -1.90 1.70 -8.15
CA CYS A 250 -1.29 1.05 -9.32
C CYS A 250 -1.59 1.76 -10.65
N CYS A 251 -2.70 2.48 -10.72
CA CYS A 251 -3.21 3.09 -11.94
C CYS A 251 -3.16 4.61 -11.89
N ASP A 252 -3.04 5.23 -13.06
CA ASP A 252 -3.30 6.65 -13.21
C ASP A 252 -4.80 6.90 -13.12
N VAL A 253 -5.18 7.99 -12.45
CA VAL A 253 -6.59 8.31 -12.18
C VAL A 253 -6.95 9.72 -12.63
N CYS A 254 -8.23 9.93 -12.95
CA CYS A 254 -8.81 11.25 -13.12
C CYS A 254 -9.42 11.71 -11.81
N GLY A 255 -8.99 12.85 -11.29
CA GLY A 255 -9.44 13.34 -10.01
C GLY A 255 -8.55 14.43 -9.45
N ALA A 256 -8.40 14.45 -8.14
CA ALA A 256 -7.50 15.35 -7.44
C ALA A 256 -6.73 14.64 -6.32
N ILE A 257 -5.54 15.15 -6.02
CA ILE A 257 -4.74 14.75 -4.87
C ILE A 257 -4.47 15.99 -4.04
N VAL A 258 -4.86 15.95 -2.76
CA VAL A 258 -4.49 16.97 -1.78
C VAL A 258 -3.45 16.37 -0.85
N THR A 259 -2.30 17.01 -0.75
CA THR A 259 -1.22 16.63 0.15
C THR A 259 -1.17 17.61 1.32
N LEU A 260 -1.22 17.11 2.54
CA LEU A 260 -1.10 17.90 3.75
C LEU A 260 0.22 17.62 4.44
N LEU A 261 0.95 18.68 4.77
CA LEU A 261 2.03 18.66 5.73
C LEU A 261 1.43 18.93 7.11
N PHE A 262 1.87 18.20 8.11
CA PHE A 262 1.27 18.24 9.44
C PHE A 262 2.32 18.30 10.56
N ASP A 263 1.89 18.80 11.71
CA ASP A 263 2.65 18.89 12.95
C ASP A 263 2.05 17.96 14.02
N ASP A 264 2.69 17.85 15.19
CA ASP A 264 2.32 16.95 16.31
C ASP A 264 0.85 17.08 16.80
N GLY A 265 0.17 18.18 16.50
CA GLY A 265 -1.23 18.40 16.86
C GLY A 265 -2.26 17.83 15.87
N PHE A 266 -1.83 17.25 14.74
CA PHE A 266 -2.73 16.72 13.72
C PHE A 266 -3.37 15.40 14.16
N ASN A 267 -4.67 15.26 13.88
CA ASN A 267 -5.40 14.01 14.09
C ASN A 267 -6.16 13.63 12.81
N LEU A 268 -5.75 12.51 12.19
CA LEU A 268 -6.27 12.03 10.91
C LEU A 268 -7.77 11.74 10.97
N GLN A 269 -8.23 11.10 12.06
CA GLN A 269 -9.65 10.74 12.21
C GLN A 269 -10.52 11.97 12.38
N THR A 270 -10.11 12.92 13.21
CA THR A 270 -10.82 14.19 13.39
C THR A 270 -10.91 14.95 12.07
N TYR A 271 -9.84 14.96 11.29
CA TYR A 271 -9.82 15.64 9.99
C TYR A 271 -10.69 14.92 8.95
N ARG A 272 -10.71 13.59 8.94
CA ARG A 272 -11.61 12.77 8.11
C ARG A 272 -13.07 13.07 8.41
N GLU A 273 -13.45 13.10 9.70
CA GLU A 273 -14.80 13.45 10.13
C GLU A 273 -15.18 14.88 9.71
N ARG A 274 -14.24 15.82 9.84
CA ARG A 274 -14.43 17.18 9.39
C ARG A 274 -14.75 17.27 7.90
N ILE A 275 -13.97 16.60 7.03
CA ILE A 275 -14.22 16.56 5.59
C ILE A 275 -15.58 15.93 5.29
N ARG A 276 -15.92 14.83 5.95
CA ARG A 276 -17.20 14.16 5.78
C ARG A 276 -18.38 15.08 6.10
N HIS A 277 -18.31 15.80 7.21
CA HIS A 277 -19.40 16.68 7.65
C HIS A 277 -19.49 18.00 6.88
N LEU A 278 -18.36 18.62 6.55
CA LEU A 278 -18.36 19.91 5.89
C LEU A 278 -18.59 19.82 4.38
N PHE A 279 -18.11 18.75 3.74
CA PHE A 279 -18.08 18.67 2.29
C PHE A 279 -18.85 17.48 1.72
N LEU A 280 -18.56 16.25 2.16
CA LEU A 280 -19.18 15.06 1.56
C LEU A 280 -20.69 14.93 1.87
N ALA A 281 -21.19 15.64 2.88
CA ALA A 281 -22.63 15.74 3.14
C ALA A 281 -23.37 16.67 2.14
N LEU A 282 -22.65 17.46 1.33
CA LEU A 282 -23.24 18.34 0.34
C LEU A 282 -23.71 17.57 -0.88
N PRO A 283 -24.90 17.88 -1.45
CA PRO A 283 -25.45 17.14 -2.59
C PRO A 283 -24.53 17.06 -3.81
N GLN A 284 -23.71 18.09 -4.04
CA GLN A 284 -22.79 18.17 -5.18
C GLN A 284 -21.60 17.22 -5.07
N TYR A 285 -21.31 16.66 -3.89
CA TYR A 285 -20.17 15.80 -3.65
C TYR A 285 -20.55 14.36 -3.28
N GLN A 286 -21.83 13.99 -3.36
CA GLN A 286 -22.33 12.66 -2.97
C GLN A 286 -21.80 11.51 -3.85
N SER A 287 -21.41 11.80 -5.10
CA SER A 287 -20.83 10.80 -6.03
C SER A 287 -19.33 10.67 -5.92
N ILE A 288 -18.69 11.48 -5.09
CA ILE A 288 -17.23 11.48 -4.95
C ILE A 288 -16.78 10.32 -4.05
N GLN A 289 -15.74 9.63 -4.51
CA GLN A 289 -14.97 8.69 -3.69
C GLN A 289 -13.75 9.41 -3.13
N LEU A 290 -13.53 9.29 -1.81
CA LEU A 290 -12.42 9.93 -1.12
C LEU A 290 -11.69 8.93 -0.24
N GLY A 291 -10.37 8.80 -0.46
CA GLY A 291 -9.45 8.06 0.39
C GLY A 291 -8.46 8.99 1.07
N MET A 292 -8.13 8.70 2.31
CA MET A 292 -7.19 9.50 3.09
C MET A 292 -6.20 8.59 3.80
N SER A 293 -4.91 8.79 3.52
CA SER A 293 -3.81 7.93 3.99
C SER A 293 -2.59 8.73 4.42
N LYS A 294 -1.84 8.17 5.38
CA LYS A 294 -0.50 8.64 5.71
C LYS A 294 0.50 7.94 4.81
N VAL A 295 1.25 8.70 4.03
CA VAL A 295 2.23 8.20 3.08
C VAL A 295 3.64 8.67 3.42
N LEU A 296 4.63 7.83 3.11
CA LEU A 296 6.04 8.14 3.27
C LEU A 296 6.62 8.57 1.92
N LYS A 297 7.09 9.80 1.83
CA LYS A 297 7.68 10.35 0.61
C LYS A 297 9.19 10.52 0.77
N PRO A 298 10.02 9.89 -0.07
CA PRO A 298 11.46 10.07 0.00
C PRO A 298 11.83 11.50 -0.38
N GLN A 299 12.50 12.20 0.54
CA GLN A 299 13.05 13.53 0.26
C GLN A 299 14.41 13.41 -0.41
N ARG A 300 14.60 14.13 -1.51
CA ARG A 300 15.86 14.20 -2.24
C ARG A 300 16.28 15.65 -2.45
N LEU A 301 17.43 16.03 -1.92
CA LEU A 301 18.03 17.32 -2.21
C LEU A 301 18.63 17.30 -3.63
N MET A 302 18.18 18.23 -4.48
CA MET A 302 18.58 18.32 -5.91
C MET A 302 18.36 17.02 -6.72
N GLY A 303 17.42 16.17 -6.28
CA GLY A 303 17.10 14.91 -6.95
C GLY A 303 18.10 13.76 -6.72
N ILE A 304 19.23 14.01 -6.04
CA ILE A 304 20.36 13.05 -5.94
C ILE A 304 20.59 12.60 -4.49
N ILE A 305 20.60 13.53 -3.53
CA ILE A 305 20.95 13.23 -2.14
C ILE A 305 19.68 12.91 -1.37
N SER A 306 19.56 11.67 -0.84
CA SER A 306 18.47 11.28 0.05
C SER A 306 18.61 11.98 1.41
N LEU A 307 17.60 12.77 1.79
CA LEU A 307 17.53 13.45 3.09
C LEU A 307 16.69 12.68 4.13
N GLY A 308 16.16 11.50 3.74
CA GLY A 308 15.25 10.73 4.57
C GLY A 308 13.86 10.62 3.94
N THR A 309 12.88 10.24 4.75
CA THR A 309 11.45 10.19 4.37
C THR A 309 10.66 11.23 5.15
N LEU A 310 9.77 11.94 4.46
CA LEU A 310 8.78 12.82 5.07
C LEU A 310 7.44 12.11 5.09
N SER A 311 6.76 12.17 6.24
CA SER A 311 5.37 11.71 6.34
C SER A 311 4.43 12.83 5.90
N GLU A 312 3.51 12.51 4.99
CA GLU A 312 2.48 13.41 4.48
C GLU A 312 1.12 12.73 4.58
N ILE A 313 0.04 13.51 4.65
CA ILE A 313 -1.32 12.98 4.49
C ILE A 313 -1.71 13.19 3.04
N GLN A 314 -1.97 12.10 2.35
CA GLN A 314 -2.50 12.08 1.00
C GLN A 314 -4.02 11.92 1.03
N ILE A 315 -4.75 12.81 0.37
CA ILE A 315 -6.19 12.70 0.15
C ILE A 315 -6.41 12.53 -1.34
N VAL A 316 -6.90 11.38 -1.74
CA VAL A 316 -7.23 11.04 -3.12
C VAL A 316 -8.73 11.23 -3.32
N ILE A 317 -9.10 11.98 -4.34
CA ILE A 317 -10.49 12.36 -4.62
C ILE A 317 -10.81 11.97 -6.05
N LEU A 318 -11.80 11.09 -6.23
CA LEU A 318 -12.25 10.59 -7.53
C LEU A 318 -13.73 10.90 -7.74
N ASP A 319 -14.09 11.37 -8.92
CA ASP A 319 -15.48 11.74 -9.29
C ASP A 319 -15.93 11.09 -10.60
N GLY A 320 -15.31 9.99 -11.00
CA GLY A 320 -15.61 9.31 -12.26
C GLY A 320 -14.81 9.87 -13.45
N GLU A 321 -15.46 10.21 -14.57
CA GLU A 321 -14.77 10.32 -15.86
C GLU A 321 -13.96 11.60 -16.09
N GLN A 322 -14.30 12.74 -15.46
CA GLN A 322 -13.76 14.05 -15.88
C GLN A 322 -12.91 14.79 -14.84
N GLY A 323 -12.97 14.45 -13.57
CA GLY A 323 -12.17 15.09 -12.53
C GLY A 323 -12.58 16.52 -12.15
N ILE A 324 -13.78 16.98 -12.55
CA ILE A 324 -14.24 18.36 -12.34
C ILE A 324 -14.71 18.58 -10.90
N GLN A 325 -15.53 17.67 -10.37
CA GLN A 325 -16.07 17.78 -9.02
C GLN A 325 -14.96 17.52 -7.98
N SER A 326 -14.05 16.61 -8.26
CA SER A 326 -12.90 16.33 -7.44
C SER A 326 -11.96 17.54 -7.34
N ALA A 327 -11.73 18.27 -8.44
CA ALA A 327 -10.97 19.49 -8.44
C ALA A 327 -11.63 20.58 -7.59
N ALA A 328 -12.96 20.76 -7.69
CA ALA A 328 -13.70 21.71 -6.87
C ALA A 328 -13.62 21.37 -5.37
N LEU A 329 -13.84 20.10 -5.01
CA LEU A 329 -13.67 19.63 -3.62
C LEU A 329 -12.25 19.81 -3.10
N ALA A 330 -11.24 19.52 -3.92
CA ALA A 330 -9.84 19.72 -3.54
C ALA A 330 -9.53 21.19 -3.21
N GLN A 331 -10.10 22.13 -3.99
CA GLN A 331 -9.98 23.58 -3.71
C GLN A 331 -10.68 23.96 -2.41
N ASP A 332 -11.87 23.43 -2.13
CA ASP A 332 -12.58 23.69 -0.88
C ASP A 332 -11.79 23.14 0.33
N ILE A 333 -11.24 21.95 0.23
CA ILE A 333 -10.34 21.35 1.25
C ILE A 333 -9.09 22.22 1.44
N MET A 334 -8.45 22.65 0.36
CA MET A 334 -7.28 23.52 0.41
C MET A 334 -7.61 24.84 1.11
N LYS A 335 -8.76 25.45 0.81
CA LYS A 335 -9.21 26.71 1.44
C LYS A 335 -9.47 26.50 2.94
N ASP A 336 -10.09 25.40 3.34
CA ASP A 336 -10.30 25.05 4.75
C ASP A 336 -8.97 24.83 5.48
N ALA A 337 -8.05 24.06 4.88
CA ALA A 337 -6.73 23.81 5.44
C ALA A 337 -5.91 25.10 5.60
N ARG A 338 -5.99 26.04 4.65
CA ARG A 338 -5.32 27.33 4.76
C ARG A 338 -5.95 28.24 5.83
N SER A 339 -7.28 28.18 6.01
CA SER A 339 -7.99 29.04 6.95
C SER A 339 -7.96 28.55 8.39
N HIS A 340 -7.94 27.24 8.59
CA HIS A 340 -8.07 26.59 9.90
C HIS A 340 -6.90 25.68 10.26
N GLY A 341 -5.93 25.52 9.35
CA GLY A 341 -4.85 24.52 9.45
C GLY A 341 -4.04 24.64 10.74
N SER A 342 -3.72 25.85 11.19
CA SER A 342 -2.97 26.08 12.43
C SER A 342 -3.65 25.48 13.67
N ASN A 343 -4.99 25.45 13.69
CA ASN A 343 -5.76 24.84 14.79
C ASN A 343 -5.95 23.33 14.64
N LEU A 344 -5.66 22.80 13.44
CA LEU A 344 -5.82 21.39 13.07
C LEU A 344 -4.48 20.65 12.98
N GLY A 345 -3.35 21.34 13.30
CA GLY A 345 -2.02 20.78 13.17
C GLY A 345 -1.58 20.61 11.69
N ILE A 346 -2.13 21.39 10.75
CA ILE A 346 -1.74 21.40 9.35
C ILE A 346 -0.79 22.56 9.09
N SER A 347 0.43 22.26 8.66
CA SER A 347 1.48 23.25 8.40
C SER A 347 1.59 23.62 6.92
N GLY A 348 1.08 22.79 6.01
CA GLY A 348 1.10 23.06 4.58
C GLY A 348 0.06 22.25 3.80
N VAL A 349 -0.35 22.76 2.63
CA VAL A 349 -1.28 22.09 1.73
C VAL A 349 -0.89 22.32 0.28
N GLU A 350 -0.83 21.21 -0.49
CA GLU A 350 -0.61 21.20 -1.93
C GLU A 350 -1.77 20.47 -2.62
N VAL A 351 -2.16 20.94 -3.82
CA VAL A 351 -3.24 20.33 -4.61
C VAL A 351 -2.76 20.06 -6.01
N GLN A 352 -3.05 18.87 -6.51
CA GLN A 352 -2.88 18.46 -7.89
C GLN A 352 -4.23 18.03 -8.45
N THR A 353 -4.55 18.44 -9.69
CA THR A 353 -5.82 18.10 -10.34
C THR A 353 -5.58 17.54 -11.74
N SER A 354 -6.41 16.62 -12.16
CA SER A 354 -6.39 16.05 -13.52
C SER A 354 -7.10 16.91 -14.55
N SER A 355 -7.98 17.80 -14.09
CA SER A 355 -8.64 18.81 -14.93
C SER A 355 -7.70 20.00 -15.13
N GLU A 356 -7.71 20.59 -16.34
CA GLU A 356 -7.07 21.90 -16.54
C GLU A 356 -7.87 22.94 -15.74
N GLU A 357 -7.39 23.26 -14.54
CA GLU A 357 -7.60 24.61 -14.08
C GLU A 357 -6.49 25.48 -14.71
N THR A 358 -6.90 26.57 -15.29
CA THR A 358 -6.06 27.74 -15.50
C THR A 358 -5.66 28.28 -14.11
N GLY A 359 -4.95 27.42 -13.34
CA GLY A 359 -4.47 27.72 -12.02
C GLY A 359 -3.22 28.54 -12.11
N ASP A 360 -3.34 29.72 -11.60
CA ASP A 360 -2.34 30.63 -11.09
C ASP A 360 -0.91 30.42 -11.56
N SER A 361 -0.52 31.30 -12.44
CA SER A 361 0.85 31.68 -12.82
C SER A 361 1.78 32.02 -11.65
N ALA A 362 1.61 31.46 -10.46
CA ALA A 362 2.50 31.71 -9.32
C ALA A 362 3.95 31.34 -9.65
N GLY A 363 4.16 30.23 -10.39
CA GLY A 363 5.49 29.88 -10.88
C GLY A 363 6.05 30.85 -11.93
N LEU A 364 5.19 31.40 -12.80
CA LEU A 364 5.56 32.43 -13.75
C LEU A 364 5.85 33.76 -13.07
N ALA A 365 5.05 34.14 -12.05
CA ALA A 365 5.26 35.36 -11.29
C ALA A 365 6.58 35.34 -10.51
N VAL A 366 6.90 34.21 -9.86
CA VAL A 366 8.20 34.02 -9.17
C VAL A 366 9.36 34.06 -10.18
N GLY A 367 9.25 33.37 -11.31
CA GLY A 367 10.28 33.40 -12.36
C GLY A 367 10.51 34.79 -12.95
N VAL A 368 9.44 35.57 -13.17
CA VAL A 368 9.55 36.95 -13.67
C VAL A 368 10.18 37.85 -12.62
N VAL A 369 9.82 37.74 -11.34
CA VAL A 369 10.41 38.54 -10.25
C VAL A 369 11.90 38.26 -10.09
N PHE A 370 12.31 36.97 -10.10
CA PHE A 370 13.72 36.61 -10.06
C PHE A 370 14.48 37.04 -11.33
N GLY A 371 13.89 36.92 -12.51
CA GLY A 371 14.45 37.40 -13.75
C GLY A 371 14.68 38.92 -13.77
N VAL A 372 13.69 39.67 -13.28
CA VAL A 372 13.79 41.15 -13.16
C VAL A 372 14.85 41.54 -12.13
N LEU A 373 14.91 40.89 -10.97
CA LEU A 373 15.93 41.13 -9.94
C LEU A 373 17.35 40.83 -10.48
N LEU A 374 17.51 39.74 -11.24
CA LEU A 374 18.78 39.37 -11.84
C LEU A 374 19.20 40.39 -12.93
N LEU A 375 18.26 40.87 -13.74
CA LEU A 375 18.50 41.95 -14.71
C LEU A 375 18.92 43.25 -14.03
N ILE A 376 18.24 43.66 -12.96
CA ILE A 376 18.57 44.83 -12.17
C ILE A 376 19.99 44.72 -11.58
N THR A 377 20.32 43.55 -10.99
CA THR A 377 21.66 43.31 -10.42
C THR A 377 22.75 43.36 -11.49
N LEU A 378 22.51 42.83 -12.71
CA LEU A 378 23.44 42.91 -13.84
C LEU A 378 23.60 44.35 -14.34
N ILE A 379 22.53 45.15 -14.40
CA ILE A 379 22.59 46.57 -14.77
C ILE A 379 23.37 47.37 -13.73
N ILE A 380 23.13 47.15 -12.44
CA ILE A 380 23.87 47.82 -11.35
C ILE A 380 25.34 47.43 -11.41
N LEU A 381 25.68 46.16 -11.61
CA LEU A 381 27.04 45.70 -11.75
C LEU A 381 27.73 46.33 -12.98
N GLY A 382 27.03 46.41 -14.13
CA GLY A 382 27.51 47.06 -15.32
C GLY A 382 27.81 48.56 -15.12
N VAL A 383 26.94 49.28 -14.41
CA VAL A 383 27.14 50.69 -14.07
C VAL A 383 28.31 50.85 -13.09
N LEU A 384 28.48 50.00 -12.11
CA LEU A 384 29.60 50.03 -11.16
C LEU A 384 30.93 49.73 -11.84
N VAL A 385 30.98 48.83 -12.80
CA VAL A 385 32.14 48.55 -13.62
C VAL A 385 32.44 49.76 -14.54
N HIS A 386 31.43 50.36 -15.17
CA HIS A 386 31.60 51.54 -16.03
C HIS A 386 32.09 52.77 -15.27
N LYS A 387 31.65 52.95 -14.00
CA LYS A 387 32.11 53.99 -13.09
C LYS A 387 33.45 53.70 -12.42
N GLY A 388 34.08 52.56 -12.70
CA GLY A 388 35.38 52.16 -12.16
C GLY A 388 35.40 51.79 -10.68
N VAL A 389 34.22 51.64 -10.08
CA VAL A 389 34.06 51.27 -8.64
C VAL A 389 34.40 49.79 -8.42
N VAL A 390 34.17 48.96 -9.43
CA VAL A 390 34.51 47.51 -9.43
C VAL A 390 35.41 47.25 -10.62
N GLN A 391 36.67 46.89 -10.35
CA GLN A 391 37.62 46.44 -11.40
C GLN A 391 37.39 44.96 -11.66
N MET A 392 37.00 44.61 -12.89
CA MET A 392 36.99 43.21 -13.30
C MET A 392 38.40 42.66 -13.34
N PRO A 393 38.67 41.45 -12.81
CA PRO A 393 39.94 40.79 -13.05
C PRO A 393 40.09 40.56 -14.54
N THR A 394 41.13 41.15 -15.12
CA THR A 394 41.48 40.98 -16.54
C THR A 394 41.83 39.50 -16.73
N LEU A 395 41.01 38.79 -17.46
CA LEU A 395 41.37 37.48 -18.01
C LEU A 395 42.49 37.69 -19.00
N ASN A 396 43.75 37.47 -18.57
CA ASN A 396 44.91 37.49 -19.44
C ASN A 396 44.70 36.44 -20.54
N ARG A 397 44.38 36.97 -21.73
CA ARG A 397 44.39 36.23 -22.99
C ARG A 397 45.80 35.69 -23.18
N PHE A 398 46.00 34.38 -23.09
CA PHE A 398 47.26 33.74 -23.43
C PHE A 398 47.66 34.12 -24.84
N LYS A 399 48.65 35.00 -24.93
CA LYS A 399 49.32 35.37 -26.18
C LYS A 399 50.35 34.29 -26.43
N ASN A 400 50.16 33.54 -27.50
CA ASN A 400 51.06 32.54 -28.00
C ASN A 400 52.43 33.19 -28.27
N SER A 401 53.48 32.82 -27.56
CA SER A 401 54.85 33.14 -27.87
C SER A 401 55.60 31.83 -28.06
N ASN A 402 55.90 31.55 -29.35
CA ASN A 402 56.81 30.51 -29.77
C ASN A 402 58.20 30.86 -29.28
N ASN A 403 58.75 30.12 -28.36
CA ASN A 403 60.20 29.89 -28.25
C ASN A 403 60.42 28.57 -27.54
N MET A 404 60.88 27.62 -28.31
CA MET A 404 61.39 26.32 -27.89
C MET A 404 62.78 26.51 -27.29
N PRO A 405 63.16 25.81 -26.22
CA PRO A 405 64.28 24.90 -26.30
C PRO A 405 63.92 23.49 -25.80
N ASP A 406 64.40 22.60 -26.63
CA ASP A 406 64.49 21.17 -26.48
C ASP A 406 65.22 20.74 -25.20
N LEU A 407 64.67 19.87 -24.37
CA LEU A 407 65.40 18.98 -23.49
C LEU A 407 64.50 17.79 -23.11
N GLY A 408 64.87 16.64 -23.60
CA GLY A 408 64.21 15.37 -23.46
C GLY A 408 64.17 14.84 -22.02
N GLY A 409 63.13 14.08 -21.74
CA GLY A 409 62.98 13.19 -20.57
C GLY A 409 61.51 12.80 -20.37
N PRO A 410 61.19 11.53 -20.26
CA PRO A 410 59.83 11.11 -20.03
C PRO A 410 59.46 11.41 -18.58
N LEU A 411 58.47 12.29 -18.38
CA LEU A 411 57.85 12.51 -17.06
C LEU A 411 56.60 11.63 -16.96
N ASP A 412 56.82 10.57 -16.26
CA ASP A 412 55.79 9.75 -15.67
C ASP A 412 55.24 10.48 -14.43
N HIS A 413 54.10 11.14 -14.57
CA HIS A 413 53.35 11.69 -13.41
C HIS A 413 52.00 10.99 -13.34
N GLY A 414 52.02 9.89 -12.59
CA GLY A 414 50.79 9.33 -12.03
C GLY A 414 50.14 10.34 -11.10
N PHE A 415 48.82 10.38 -11.09
CA PHE A 415 48.03 11.14 -10.15
C PHE A 415 48.27 10.59 -8.73
N ASP A 416 49.02 11.31 -7.91
CA ASP A 416 49.12 11.05 -6.48
C ASP A 416 47.83 11.43 -5.79
N ASN A 417 47.12 10.44 -5.30
CA ASN A 417 45.96 10.62 -4.45
C ASN A 417 46.45 10.69 -2.98
N PRO A 418 46.39 11.86 -2.31
CA PRO A 418 47.00 12.08 -1.00
C PRO A 418 46.30 11.32 0.13
N MET A 419 45.33 10.45 -0.13
CA MET A 419 44.59 9.67 0.88
C MET A 419 45.17 8.27 1.12
N PHE A 420 46.23 7.84 0.39
CA PHE A 420 46.78 6.47 0.51
C PHE A 420 48.23 6.36 0.93
N ASP A 421 48.97 7.47 1.18
CA ASP A 421 50.39 7.41 1.51
C ASP A 421 50.76 7.79 2.95
N GLN A 422 50.01 7.26 3.94
CA GLN A 422 50.57 7.26 5.29
C GLN A 422 50.28 5.91 5.99
N PRO A 423 51.29 5.12 6.32
CA PRO A 423 51.14 3.99 7.23
C PRO A 423 51.04 4.54 8.66
N THR A 424 49.83 4.70 9.19
CA THR A 424 49.63 4.93 10.62
C THR A 424 49.88 3.64 11.38
N MET A 425 50.91 3.63 12.19
CA MET A 425 51.13 2.61 13.21
C MET A 425 49.95 2.54 14.15
N MET A 426 49.31 1.38 14.21
CA MET A 426 48.31 1.06 15.23
C MET A 426 49.04 0.80 16.57
N PRO A 427 48.52 1.32 17.70
CA PRO A 427 48.95 0.87 19.01
C PRO A 427 48.37 -0.50 19.31
N ASP A 428 49.23 -1.36 19.89
CA ASP A 428 48.90 -2.71 20.35
C ASP A 428 47.73 -2.70 21.35
N ILE A 429 46.67 -3.43 21.01
CA ILE A 429 45.57 -3.77 21.93
C ILE A 429 45.68 -5.28 22.25
N PRO A 430 45.66 -5.68 23.56
CA PRO A 430 45.85 -7.06 23.96
C PRO A 430 44.67 -7.93 23.53
N SER A 431 45.01 -9.11 23.03
CA SER A 431 44.12 -10.20 22.64
C SER A 431 43.20 -10.64 23.77
N LEU A 432 41.86 -10.61 23.52
CA LEU A 432 40.90 -11.37 24.31
C LEU A 432 40.03 -12.20 23.37
N TYR A 433 40.27 -13.49 23.42
CA TYR A 433 39.50 -14.65 22.99
C TYR A 433 38.75 -14.61 21.66
N GLY A 434 39.19 -15.49 20.77
CA GLY A 434 38.70 -15.76 19.46
C GLY A 434 37.42 -16.58 19.40
N THR A 435 36.73 -16.39 18.31
CA THR A 435 36.27 -17.45 17.40
C THR A 435 36.25 -16.83 16.03
N GLY A 436 37.11 -17.32 15.15
CA GLY A 436 37.30 -16.77 13.82
C GLY A 436 36.17 -17.17 12.86
N VAL A 437 35.65 -16.19 12.20
CA VAL A 437 35.11 -16.35 10.83
C VAL A 437 35.79 -15.29 9.99
N SER A 438 36.83 -15.69 9.26
CA SER A 438 37.50 -14.82 8.30
C SER A 438 36.65 -14.76 7.01
N ASN A 439 36.07 -13.62 6.76
CA ASN A 439 35.53 -13.32 5.43
C ASN A 439 36.72 -13.01 4.51
N SER A 440 37.06 -13.94 3.63
CA SER A 440 38.06 -13.70 2.59
C SER A 440 37.37 -13.09 1.36
N ILE A 441 37.78 -11.89 0.97
CA ILE A 441 37.41 -11.27 -0.28
C ILE A 441 38.53 -11.57 -1.27
N SER A 442 38.21 -12.29 -2.35
CA SER A 442 39.14 -12.46 -3.47
C SER A 442 38.71 -11.55 -4.65
N MET A 443 39.62 -10.70 -5.09
CA MET A 443 39.43 -9.89 -6.29
C MET A 443 40.02 -10.60 -7.49
N THR A 444 39.19 -10.89 -8.50
CA THR A 444 39.65 -11.22 -9.85
C THR A 444 39.39 -10.02 -10.76
N GLN A 445 40.18 -9.91 -11.84
CA GLN A 445 40.28 -8.71 -12.72
C GLN A 445 38.95 -8.25 -13.38
N THR A 446 37.82 -8.93 -13.18
CA THR A 446 36.56 -8.63 -13.87
C THR A 446 35.28 -8.70 -13.01
N ALA A 447 35.35 -9.17 -11.76
CA ALA A 447 34.18 -9.18 -10.87
C ALA A 447 34.57 -9.36 -9.39
N VAL A 448 33.78 -8.79 -8.50
CA VAL A 448 33.84 -9.03 -7.04
C VAL A 448 32.90 -10.18 -6.73
N HIS A 449 33.45 -11.33 -6.28
CA HIS A 449 32.65 -12.45 -5.82
C HIS A 449 32.66 -12.52 -4.29
N PHE A 450 31.45 -12.57 -3.70
CA PHE A 450 31.25 -12.86 -2.30
C PHE A 450 31.04 -14.37 -2.15
N VAL A 451 31.93 -15.05 -1.43
CA VAL A 451 31.75 -16.46 -1.08
C VAL A 451 31.17 -16.51 0.33
N ASN A 452 30.00 -17.12 0.48
CA ASN A 452 29.40 -17.39 1.79
C ASN A 452 30.01 -18.68 2.35
N PRO A 453 30.80 -18.65 3.44
CA PRO A 453 31.46 -19.83 4.00
C PRO A 453 30.51 -20.85 4.63
N ALA A 454 29.20 -20.63 4.61
CA ALA A 454 28.19 -21.59 5.09
C ALA A 454 27.61 -22.48 3.98
N TYR A 455 28.07 -22.33 2.73
CA TYR A 455 27.62 -23.15 1.60
C TYR A 455 28.84 -23.71 0.89
N ASP A 456 29.16 -25.00 1.17
CA ASP A 456 30.15 -25.76 0.44
C ASP A 456 29.42 -26.61 -0.62
N GLU A 457 29.56 -26.23 -1.90
CA GLU A 457 28.95 -26.94 -3.04
C GLU A 457 29.67 -28.25 -3.42
N SER A 458 30.61 -28.73 -2.60
CA SER A 458 31.45 -29.89 -2.94
C SER A 458 30.87 -31.26 -2.53
N GLU A 459 29.65 -31.37 -2.03
CA GLU A 459 29.02 -32.62 -1.66
C GLU A 459 27.66 -32.88 -2.35
N THR A 460 27.63 -32.97 -3.68
CA THR A 460 26.57 -33.71 -4.37
C THR A 460 27.11 -34.43 -5.60
N ASP A 461 27.96 -35.40 -5.38
CA ASP A 461 28.16 -36.51 -6.31
C ASP A 461 27.30 -37.70 -5.82
N PHE A 462 26.09 -37.78 -6.27
CA PHE A 462 25.30 -39.00 -6.20
C PHE A 462 25.36 -39.72 -7.54
N THR A 463 26.34 -40.64 -7.62
CA THR A 463 26.30 -41.75 -8.58
C THR A 463 25.43 -42.88 -8.01
N ALA A 464 24.31 -43.19 -8.64
CA ALA A 464 23.77 -44.47 -9.02
C ALA A 464 22.28 -44.36 -9.37
#